data_b20efc9d76cd9a25dc1cb9b2cb3c9449
#
_entry.id   b20efc9d76cd9a25dc1cb9b2cb3c9449
#
_cell.length_a   1.000
_cell.length_b   1.000
_cell.length_c   1.000
_cell.angle_alpha   90.00
_cell.angle_beta   90.00
_cell.angle_gamma   90.00
#
_symmetry.space_group_name_H-M   'P 1'
#
loop_
_entity.id
_entity.type
_entity.pdbx_description
1 polymer ?
#
loop_
_entity_poly.entity_id
_entity_poly.type
_entity_poly.pdbx_seq_one_letter_code
_entity_poly.pdbx_strand_id
1 'polypeptide(L)'
;MMDLLKRLSNADAVAAKENEVRNILKEECSPYCDEVSYDHLGSVIFHKKGTDSDPLKIMFSAHMDEVGFLVRHISDIGFVYLIALGGVLDKSKEMQKVRITTCTGEKITGILNVTKNEHGAVKDMYVDLGVDSREEVENLGVEIGNMVCFASECIQMNNEKVYAGKA
;
A
#
# COMPACT_ATOMS: atom_id res chain seq x y z
N MET A 1 -11.43 -14.89 10.86
CA MET A 1 -11.16 -14.85 9.41
C MET A 1 -11.49 -13.49 8.79
N MET A 2 -12.71 -12.94 8.97
CA MET A 2 -13.09 -11.64 8.41
C MET A 2 -12.30 -10.46 8.98
N ASP A 3 -11.90 -10.52 10.23
CA ASP A 3 -11.04 -9.51 10.85
C ASP A 3 -9.65 -9.45 10.20
N LEU A 4 -9.04 -10.61 9.93
CA LEU A 4 -7.77 -10.70 9.22
C LEU A 4 -7.87 -10.11 7.80
N LEU A 5 -8.96 -10.41 7.06
CA LEU A 5 -9.18 -9.82 5.74
C LEU A 5 -9.25 -8.29 5.80
N LYS A 6 -9.96 -7.73 6.79
CA LYS A 6 -10.02 -6.27 7.00
C LYS A 6 -8.63 -5.69 7.35
N ARG A 7 -7.89 -6.36 8.23
CA ARG A 7 -6.53 -5.92 8.61
C ARG A 7 -5.60 -5.88 7.39
N LEU A 8 -5.59 -6.93 6.59
CA LEU A 8 -4.77 -7.02 5.37
C LEU A 8 -5.20 -5.98 4.33
N SER A 9 -6.51 -5.82 4.08
CA SER A 9 -7.02 -4.85 3.11
C SER A 9 -6.81 -3.39 3.56
N ASN A 10 -6.73 -3.11 4.87
CA ASN A 10 -6.51 -1.76 5.40
C ASN A 10 -5.04 -1.39 5.54
N ALA A 11 -4.14 -2.36 5.48
CA ALA A 11 -2.70 -2.13 5.51
C ALA A 11 -2.24 -1.39 4.24
N ASP A 12 -1.22 -0.54 4.36
CA ASP A 12 -0.63 0.15 3.23
C ASP A 12 0.63 -0.59 2.77
N ALA A 13 0.64 -1.05 1.52
CA ALA A 13 1.71 -1.88 0.99
C ALA A 13 1.82 -1.71 -0.52
N VAL A 14 2.75 -0.91 -1.00
CA VAL A 14 3.12 -0.89 -2.42
C VAL A 14 4.37 -1.74 -2.66
N ALA A 15 4.67 -2.07 -3.91
CA ALA A 15 5.85 -2.85 -4.28
C ALA A 15 7.14 -2.29 -3.63
N ALA A 16 7.92 -3.17 -2.99
CA ALA A 16 9.10 -2.89 -2.17
C ALA A 16 8.84 -2.15 -0.82
N LYS A 17 7.59 -1.97 -0.42
CA LYS A 17 7.18 -1.33 0.84
C LYS A 17 6.08 -2.13 1.58
N GLU A 18 6.14 -3.47 1.55
CA GLU A 18 5.10 -4.38 2.04
C GLU A 18 5.20 -4.66 3.55
N ASN A 19 5.89 -3.83 4.32
CA ASN A 19 6.18 -4.09 5.73
C ASN A 19 4.93 -4.27 6.60
N GLU A 20 3.87 -3.48 6.37
CA GLU A 20 2.64 -3.59 7.17
C GLU A 20 1.97 -4.95 6.95
N VAL A 21 1.79 -5.37 5.69
CA VAL A 21 1.20 -6.68 5.35
C VAL A 21 2.09 -7.81 5.85
N ARG A 22 3.41 -7.72 5.66
CA ARG A 22 4.37 -8.71 6.15
C ARG A 22 4.27 -8.91 7.67
N ASN A 23 4.14 -7.83 8.44
CA ASN A 23 4.02 -7.90 9.89
C ASN A 23 2.72 -8.58 10.33
N ILE A 24 1.59 -8.28 9.67
CA ILE A 24 0.31 -8.95 9.91
C ILE A 24 0.43 -10.45 9.61
N LEU A 25 0.98 -10.81 8.45
CA LEU A 25 1.17 -12.22 8.09
C LEU A 25 2.09 -12.94 9.06
N LYS A 26 3.17 -12.29 9.50
CA LYS A 26 4.08 -12.85 10.51
C LYS A 26 3.36 -13.12 11.83
N GLU A 27 2.57 -12.17 12.32
CA GLU A 27 1.78 -12.34 13.54
C GLU A 27 0.81 -13.52 13.43
N GLU A 28 0.08 -13.60 12.32
CA GLU A 28 -0.98 -14.59 12.11
C GLU A 28 -0.45 -16.00 11.78
N CYS A 29 0.63 -16.11 11.00
CA CYS A 29 1.10 -17.39 10.47
C CYS A 29 2.20 -18.03 11.32
N SER A 30 3.03 -17.24 12.05
CA SER A 30 4.15 -17.80 12.83
C SER A 30 3.73 -18.88 13.86
N PRO A 31 2.56 -18.78 14.53
CA PRO A 31 2.14 -19.83 15.47
C PRO A 31 1.89 -21.20 14.82
N TYR A 32 1.73 -21.26 13.51
CA TYR A 32 1.37 -22.47 12.76
C TYR A 32 2.49 -23.04 11.90
N CYS A 33 3.67 -22.43 11.90
CA CYS A 33 4.84 -22.88 11.14
C CYS A 33 6.01 -23.27 12.05
N ASP A 34 6.96 -24.01 11.48
CA ASP A 34 8.17 -24.46 12.20
C ASP A 34 9.33 -23.48 12.01
N GLU A 35 9.31 -22.69 10.92
CA GLU A 35 10.35 -21.72 10.57
C GLU A 35 9.75 -20.55 9.79
N VAL A 36 10.29 -19.35 10.02
CA VAL A 36 10.00 -18.15 9.23
C VAL A 36 11.32 -17.65 8.64
N SER A 37 11.37 -17.49 7.34
CA SER A 37 12.53 -16.96 6.63
C SER A 37 12.15 -15.86 5.65
N TYR A 38 13.15 -15.17 5.10
CA TYR A 38 12.98 -14.07 4.16
C TYR A 38 13.94 -14.26 3.00
N ASP A 39 13.51 -13.85 1.81
CA ASP A 39 14.40 -13.73 0.67
C ASP A 39 15.01 -12.32 0.58
N HIS A 40 15.88 -12.10 -0.42
CA HIS A 40 16.53 -10.81 -0.64
C HIS A 40 15.60 -9.74 -1.24
N LEU A 41 14.42 -10.12 -1.71
CA LEU A 41 13.40 -9.21 -2.23
C LEU A 41 12.36 -8.80 -1.18
N GLY A 42 12.43 -9.42 0.01
CA GLY A 42 11.55 -9.12 1.13
C GLY A 42 10.31 -10.00 1.21
N SER A 43 10.23 -11.10 0.45
CA SER A 43 9.20 -12.11 0.65
C SER A 43 9.31 -12.71 2.04
N VAL A 44 8.18 -13.01 2.69
CA VAL A 44 8.13 -13.79 3.93
C VAL A 44 7.75 -15.23 3.59
N ILE A 45 8.49 -16.18 4.11
CA ILE A 45 8.32 -17.62 3.84
C ILE A 45 8.01 -18.31 5.17
N PHE A 46 6.85 -18.94 5.25
CA PHE A 46 6.42 -19.74 6.39
C PHE A 46 6.58 -21.22 6.02
N HIS A 47 7.47 -21.91 6.69
CA HIS A 47 7.75 -23.31 6.44
C HIS A 47 7.09 -24.20 7.50
N LYS A 48 6.28 -25.17 7.05
CA LYS A 48 5.66 -26.20 7.89
C LYS A 48 6.15 -27.57 7.45
N LYS A 49 6.76 -28.32 8.36
CA LYS A 49 7.23 -29.69 8.08
C LYS A 49 6.05 -30.65 7.99
N GLY A 50 6.10 -31.56 7.04
CA GLY A 50 5.18 -32.68 6.96
C GLY A 50 5.47 -33.72 8.08
N THR A 51 4.48 -34.54 8.36
CA THR A 51 4.56 -35.59 9.41
C THR A 51 5.07 -36.93 8.89
N ASP A 52 5.03 -37.14 7.57
CA ASP A 52 5.47 -38.39 6.96
C ASP A 52 6.99 -38.45 6.82
N SER A 53 7.55 -39.67 6.65
CA SER A 53 8.97 -39.89 6.44
C SER A 53 9.48 -39.34 5.08
N ASP A 54 8.61 -39.24 4.08
CA ASP A 54 8.85 -38.62 2.77
C ASP A 54 7.65 -37.76 2.38
N PRO A 55 7.51 -36.55 2.99
CA PRO A 55 6.35 -35.71 2.79
C PRO A 55 6.35 -35.04 1.43
N LEU A 56 5.17 -34.96 0.80
CA LEU A 56 4.97 -34.16 -0.40
C LEU A 56 5.28 -32.68 -0.10
N LYS A 57 6.08 -32.04 -0.95
CA LYS A 57 6.40 -30.62 -0.86
C LYS A 57 5.38 -29.81 -1.66
N ILE A 58 4.65 -28.95 -0.97
CA ILE A 58 3.65 -28.06 -1.58
C ILE A 58 4.06 -26.61 -1.27
N MET A 59 4.03 -25.74 -2.28
CA MET A 59 4.26 -24.32 -2.12
C MET A 59 3.01 -23.54 -2.51
N PHE A 60 2.57 -22.66 -1.62
CA PHE A 60 1.57 -21.63 -1.90
C PHE A 60 2.30 -20.29 -2.04
N SER A 61 1.96 -19.53 -3.08
CA SER A 61 2.55 -18.23 -3.34
C SER A 61 1.44 -17.20 -3.58
N ALA A 62 1.59 -16.03 -2.96
CA ALA A 62 0.70 -14.89 -3.14
C ALA A 62 1.52 -13.60 -2.98
N HIS A 63 1.10 -12.53 -3.66
CA HIS A 63 1.72 -11.21 -3.48
C HIS A 63 1.16 -10.51 -2.23
N MET A 64 1.93 -9.53 -1.72
CA MET A 64 1.59 -8.73 -0.55
C MET A 64 1.28 -7.26 -0.90
N ASP A 65 1.68 -6.82 -2.10
CA ASP A 65 1.53 -5.44 -2.53
C ASP A 65 0.17 -5.14 -3.15
N GLU A 66 -0.21 -3.89 -3.08
CA GLU A 66 -1.32 -3.29 -3.80
C GLU A 66 -0.80 -2.26 -4.81
N VAL A 67 -1.65 -1.86 -5.75
CA VAL A 67 -1.36 -0.72 -6.63
C VAL A 67 -1.37 0.58 -5.83
N GLY A 68 -0.45 1.48 -6.15
CA GLY A 68 -0.35 2.77 -5.46
C GLY A 68 0.65 3.69 -6.14
N PHE A 69 1.38 4.48 -5.34
CA PHE A 69 2.27 5.49 -5.88
C PHE A 69 3.50 5.66 -4.99
N LEU A 70 4.54 6.30 -5.54
CA LEU A 70 5.66 6.87 -4.78
C LEU A 70 5.73 8.37 -5.02
N VAL A 71 6.17 9.10 -3.98
CA VAL A 71 6.52 10.51 -4.09
C VAL A 71 7.76 10.64 -4.99
N ARG A 72 7.66 11.41 -6.09
CA ARG A 72 8.75 11.64 -7.03
C ARG A 72 9.33 13.06 -6.96
N HIS A 73 8.52 14.03 -6.52
CA HIS A 73 8.90 15.44 -6.47
C HIS A 73 7.95 16.21 -5.54
N ILE A 74 8.48 17.25 -4.87
CA ILE A 74 7.70 18.19 -4.08
C ILE A 74 7.89 19.57 -4.70
N SER A 75 6.81 20.25 -5.06
CA SER A 75 6.87 21.60 -5.64
C SER A 75 7.09 22.66 -4.57
N ASP A 76 7.55 23.85 -5.00
CA ASP A 76 7.78 24.97 -4.07
C ASP A 76 6.47 25.50 -3.43
N ILE A 77 5.31 25.21 -4.04
CA ILE A 77 3.97 25.58 -3.56
C ILE A 77 3.24 24.42 -2.86
N GLY A 78 3.97 23.41 -2.36
CA GLY A 78 3.43 22.37 -1.47
C GLY A 78 2.74 21.19 -2.16
N PHE A 79 2.68 21.09 -3.49
CA PHE A 79 2.12 19.91 -4.15
C PHE A 79 3.13 18.75 -4.21
N VAL A 80 2.68 17.55 -3.86
CA VAL A 80 3.47 16.34 -3.83
C VAL A 80 3.20 15.51 -5.10
N TYR A 81 4.11 15.55 -6.07
CA TYR A 81 3.99 14.83 -7.34
C TYR A 81 4.35 13.35 -7.20
N LEU A 82 3.60 12.51 -7.92
CA LEU A 82 3.65 11.06 -7.80
C LEU A 82 4.10 10.36 -9.08
N ILE A 83 4.59 9.13 -8.89
CA ILE A 83 4.72 8.11 -9.93
C ILE A 83 3.87 6.90 -9.54
N ALA A 84 3.10 6.33 -10.49
CA ALA A 84 2.27 5.16 -10.22
C ALA A 84 3.11 3.88 -10.14
N LEU A 85 2.74 3.01 -9.21
CA LEU A 85 3.18 1.63 -9.11
C LEU A 85 1.99 0.71 -9.40
N GLY A 86 2.12 -0.10 -10.46
CA GLY A 86 1.05 -0.95 -10.95
C GLY A 86 0.00 -0.21 -11.81
N GLY A 87 -1.04 -0.94 -12.17
CA GLY A 87 -2.08 -0.50 -13.11
C GLY A 87 -3.23 0.22 -12.43
N VAL A 88 -3.07 1.51 -12.09
CA VAL A 88 -4.15 2.33 -11.52
C VAL A 88 -4.96 2.96 -12.66
N LEU A 89 -6.27 2.72 -12.68
CA LEU A 89 -7.17 3.30 -13.66
C LEU A 89 -7.21 4.83 -13.56
N ASP A 90 -7.16 5.54 -14.69
CA ASP A 90 -7.14 7.01 -14.70
C ASP A 90 -8.35 7.63 -13.98
N LYS A 91 -9.54 7.04 -14.14
CA LYS A 91 -10.76 7.49 -13.46
C LYS A 91 -10.72 7.40 -11.94
N SER A 92 -9.89 6.51 -11.38
CA SER A 92 -9.73 6.36 -9.93
C SER A 92 -8.61 7.21 -9.34
N LYS A 93 -7.99 8.08 -10.12
CA LYS A 93 -6.91 8.98 -9.68
C LYS A 93 -7.40 10.40 -9.33
N GLU A 94 -8.66 10.71 -9.59
CA GLU A 94 -9.18 12.07 -9.41
C GLU A 94 -9.96 12.19 -8.10
N MET A 95 -9.65 13.22 -7.32
CA MET A 95 -10.37 13.58 -6.08
C MET A 95 -10.39 12.44 -5.03
N GLN A 96 -9.39 11.58 -5.04
CA GLN A 96 -9.32 10.45 -4.11
C GLN A 96 -8.57 10.84 -2.84
N LYS A 97 -9.09 10.40 -1.71
CA LYS A 97 -8.36 10.46 -0.44
C LYS A 97 -7.23 9.43 -0.46
N VAL A 98 -6.03 9.89 -0.17
CA VAL A 98 -4.82 9.05 -0.09
C VAL A 98 -4.08 9.26 1.22
N ARG A 99 -3.18 8.32 1.56
CA ARG A 99 -2.25 8.42 2.68
C ARG A 99 -0.83 8.33 2.15
N ILE A 100 0.02 9.25 2.57
CA ILE A 100 1.47 9.17 2.39
C ILE A 100 2.04 8.59 3.69
N THR A 101 2.77 7.49 3.60
CA THR A 101 3.47 6.91 4.76
C THR A 101 4.89 7.43 4.78
N THR A 102 5.24 8.16 5.85
CA THR A 102 6.58 8.74 6.06
C THR A 102 7.60 7.66 6.44
N CYS A 103 8.88 8.01 6.48
CA CYS A 103 9.94 7.09 6.94
C CYS A 103 9.79 6.69 8.42
N THR A 104 9.10 7.49 9.23
CA THR A 104 8.78 7.19 10.64
C THR A 104 7.53 6.32 10.80
N GLY A 105 6.80 6.05 9.70
CA GLY A 105 5.53 5.30 9.70
C GLY A 105 4.30 6.15 9.99
N GLU A 106 4.44 7.47 10.10
CA GLU A 106 3.31 8.39 10.22
C GLU A 106 2.54 8.46 8.89
N LYS A 107 1.21 8.58 8.96
CA LYS A 107 0.33 8.58 7.79
C LYS A 107 -0.29 9.95 7.58
N ILE A 108 0.21 10.66 6.59
CA ILE A 108 -0.26 12.00 6.21
C ILE A 108 -1.36 11.87 5.16
N THR A 109 -2.53 12.38 5.47
CA THR A 109 -3.68 12.35 4.56
C THR A 109 -3.65 13.52 3.58
N GLY A 110 -3.96 13.26 2.31
CA GLY A 110 -4.11 14.28 1.29
C GLY A 110 -5.11 13.87 0.21
N ILE A 111 -5.33 14.76 -0.74
CA ILE A 111 -6.23 14.55 -1.88
C ILE A 111 -5.42 14.38 -3.15
N LEU A 112 -5.58 13.21 -3.78
CA LEU A 112 -4.98 12.90 -5.06
C LEU A 112 -5.73 13.61 -6.18
N ASN A 113 -4.99 14.31 -7.02
CA ASN A 113 -5.49 14.98 -8.22
C ASN A 113 -4.61 14.67 -9.43
N VAL A 114 -5.11 14.97 -10.61
CA VAL A 114 -4.38 14.81 -11.87
C VAL A 114 -4.43 16.09 -12.69
N THR A 115 -3.38 16.32 -13.49
CA THR A 115 -3.45 17.22 -14.62
C THR A 115 -3.63 16.41 -15.90
N LYS A 116 -4.35 16.95 -16.87
CA LYS A 116 -4.61 16.28 -18.16
C LYS A 116 -4.00 17.09 -19.30
N ASN A 117 -3.58 16.40 -20.34
CA ASN A 117 -3.18 17.02 -21.58
C ASN A 117 -4.40 17.41 -22.44
N GLU A 118 -4.17 18.04 -23.60
CA GLU A 118 -5.20 18.46 -24.55
C GLU A 118 -6.08 17.33 -25.08
N HIS A 119 -5.63 16.08 -25.01
CA HIS A 119 -6.36 14.87 -25.39
C HIS A 119 -7.09 14.20 -24.21
N GLY A 120 -7.07 14.78 -23.01
CA GLY A 120 -7.73 14.28 -21.82
C GLY A 120 -6.98 13.13 -21.11
N ALA A 121 -5.77 12.77 -21.57
CA ALA A 121 -4.92 11.77 -20.89
C ALA A 121 -4.23 12.39 -19.66
N VAL A 122 -4.08 11.60 -18.59
CA VAL A 122 -3.35 12.01 -17.39
C VAL A 122 -1.91 12.35 -17.76
N LYS A 123 -1.50 13.58 -17.45
CA LYS A 123 -0.13 14.09 -17.65
C LYS A 123 0.69 13.97 -16.37
N ASP A 124 0.18 14.52 -15.27
CA ASP A 124 0.80 14.45 -13.96
C ASP A 124 -0.21 14.06 -12.89
N MET A 125 0.29 13.48 -11.81
CA MET A 125 -0.46 13.15 -10.60
C MET A 125 0.18 13.85 -9.42
N TYR A 126 -0.63 14.44 -8.54
CA TYR A 126 -0.13 15.10 -7.35
C TYR A 126 -1.11 14.96 -6.18
N VAL A 127 -0.57 15.05 -4.98
CA VAL A 127 -1.35 15.12 -3.74
C VAL A 127 -1.31 16.54 -3.22
N ASP A 128 -2.48 17.05 -2.89
CA ASP A 128 -2.67 18.28 -2.14
C ASP A 128 -2.80 17.92 -0.66
N LEU A 129 -1.89 18.43 0.17
CA LEU A 129 -1.87 18.25 1.62
C LEU A 129 -2.49 19.43 2.38
N GLY A 130 -2.96 20.46 1.67
CA GLY A 130 -3.50 21.69 2.28
C GLY A 130 -2.42 22.56 2.90
N VAL A 131 -1.21 22.58 2.35
CA VAL A 131 -0.07 23.41 2.76
C VAL A 131 0.43 24.24 1.58
N ASP A 132 1.10 25.36 1.85
CA ASP A 132 1.40 26.37 0.84
C ASP A 132 2.87 26.37 0.38
N SER A 133 3.73 25.50 0.96
CA SER A 133 5.14 25.48 0.64
C SER A 133 5.77 24.08 0.73
N ARG A 134 6.91 23.92 0.04
CA ARG A 134 7.77 22.74 0.18
C ARG A 134 8.21 22.51 1.63
N GLU A 135 8.61 23.56 2.33
CA GLU A 135 9.07 23.49 3.71
C GLU A 135 7.99 22.90 4.63
N GLU A 136 6.74 23.31 4.45
CA GLU A 136 5.62 22.75 5.21
C GLU A 136 5.39 21.27 4.93
N VAL A 137 5.53 20.82 3.66
CA VAL A 137 5.47 19.41 3.29
C VAL A 137 6.59 18.61 3.97
N GLU A 138 7.82 19.12 3.92
CA GLU A 138 8.99 18.49 4.55
C GLU A 138 8.86 18.44 6.08
N ASN A 139 8.27 19.47 6.71
CA ASN A 139 7.97 19.50 8.14
C ASN A 139 6.92 18.45 8.57
N LEU A 140 6.06 18.00 7.65
CA LEU A 140 5.17 16.83 7.84
C LEU A 140 5.92 15.50 7.74
N GLY A 141 7.23 15.49 7.46
CA GLY A 141 8.04 14.30 7.26
C GLY A 141 7.85 13.63 5.90
N VAL A 142 7.24 14.32 4.94
CA VAL A 142 7.04 13.78 3.58
C VAL A 142 8.29 13.98 2.74
N GLU A 143 8.80 12.89 2.17
CA GLU A 143 10.04 12.84 1.40
C GLU A 143 9.85 12.11 0.07
N ILE A 144 10.76 12.36 -0.87
CA ILE A 144 10.84 11.59 -2.12
C ILE A 144 11.06 10.12 -1.79
N GLY A 145 10.28 9.23 -2.44
CA GLY A 145 10.30 7.79 -2.21
C GLY A 145 9.34 7.31 -1.11
N ASN A 146 8.63 8.20 -0.42
CA ASN A 146 7.54 7.77 0.46
C ASN A 146 6.43 7.10 -0.36
N MET A 147 5.84 6.02 0.19
CA MET A 147 4.71 5.36 -0.46
C MET A 147 3.42 6.13 -0.25
N VAL A 148 2.53 6.02 -1.24
CA VAL A 148 1.20 6.64 -1.22
C VAL A 148 0.16 5.59 -1.61
N CYS A 149 -0.79 5.34 -0.73
CA CYS A 149 -1.87 4.38 -0.92
C CYS A 149 -3.23 5.09 -0.88
N PHE A 150 -4.23 4.49 -1.52
CA PHE A 150 -5.61 4.94 -1.36
C PHE A 150 -6.05 4.80 0.10
N ALA A 151 -6.70 5.83 0.64
CA ALA A 151 -7.17 5.85 2.03
C ALA A 151 -8.59 5.27 2.17
N SER A 152 -8.90 4.21 1.40
CA SER A 152 -10.15 3.48 1.54
C SER A 152 -10.06 2.45 2.65
N GLU A 153 -11.17 2.23 3.35
CA GLU A 153 -11.30 1.22 4.39
C GLU A 153 -12.08 0.02 3.88
N CYS A 154 -11.71 -1.17 4.34
CA CYS A 154 -12.47 -2.38 4.09
C CYS A 154 -13.74 -2.37 4.95
N ILE A 155 -14.87 -2.21 4.33
CA ILE A 155 -16.19 -2.15 4.98
C ILE A 155 -17.05 -3.37 4.61
N GLN A 156 -17.86 -3.81 5.55
CA GLN A 156 -18.94 -4.76 5.29
C GLN A 156 -20.10 -3.99 4.65
N MET A 157 -20.58 -4.49 3.53
CA MET A 157 -21.72 -3.91 2.82
C MET A 157 -23.07 -4.28 3.49
N ASN A 158 -24.17 -3.86 2.90
CA ASN A 158 -25.50 -4.17 3.40
C ASN A 158 -25.81 -5.68 3.45
N ASN A 159 -25.18 -6.46 2.59
CA ASN A 159 -25.15 -7.92 2.69
C ASN A 159 -23.91 -8.31 3.51
N GLU A 160 -24.11 -9.03 4.62
CA GLU A 160 -23.04 -9.45 5.54
C GLU A 160 -21.95 -10.32 4.92
N LYS A 161 -22.20 -10.91 3.74
CA LYS A 161 -21.24 -11.73 2.98
C LYS A 161 -20.43 -10.91 1.96
N VAL A 162 -20.71 -9.61 1.82
CA VAL A 162 -20.08 -8.73 0.84
C VAL A 162 -19.25 -7.68 1.53
N TYR A 163 -18.01 -7.55 1.11
CA TYR A 163 -17.06 -6.56 1.59
C TYR A 163 -16.56 -5.70 0.42
N ALA A 164 -16.31 -4.44 0.70
CA ALA A 164 -15.64 -3.51 -0.22
C ALA A 164 -14.40 -2.96 0.47
N GLY A 165 -13.27 -2.95 -0.23
CA GLY A 165 -11.99 -2.46 0.27
C GLY A 165 -10.99 -2.32 -0.86
N LYS A 166 -9.80 -1.84 -0.55
CA LYS A 166 -8.65 -1.91 -1.45
C LYS A 166 -8.00 -3.30 -1.35
N ALA A 167 -7.29 -3.69 -2.39
CA ALA A 167 -6.53 -4.93 -2.47
C ALA A 167 -5.25 -4.70 -3.28
#